data_4d9ca62ff956ee22c8f8633d82e55bca
#
_entry.id   4d9ca62ff956ee22c8f8633d82e55bca
#
_cell.length_a   1.000
_cell.length_b   1.000
_cell.length_c   1.000
_cell.angle_alpha   90.00
_cell.angle_beta   90.00
_cell.angle_gamma   90.00
#
_symmetry.space_group_name_H-M   'P 1'
#
loop_
_entity.id
_entity.type
_entity.pdbx_description
1 polymer ?
#
loop_
_entity_poly.entity_id
_entity_poly.type
_entity_poly.pdbx_seq_one_letter_code
_entity_poly.pdbx_strand_id
1 'polypeptide(L)'
;ITKAGTEFKTVPSRTFAMGHSNGGGFCYALWRFRPDAFAGFAPTAAKGSRYAGPVKPFYIVASRNDTIVPYAEQEASFKDMIARMKMEEKGTKGRITQYANPDGVRMEIYIDGGTHAFAKDSVPGMVAFFRSLL
;
A
#
# COMPACT_ATOMS: atom_id res chain seq x y z
N ILE A 1 -2.95 18.45 4.72
CA ILE A 1 -1.50 18.23 4.46
C ILE A 1 -0.76 19.57 4.52
N THR A 2 -1.19 20.61 3.80
CA THR A 2 -0.52 21.93 3.81
C THR A 2 -0.46 22.53 5.21
N LYS A 3 -1.56 22.49 5.98
CA LYS A 3 -1.59 22.96 7.38
C LYS A 3 -0.65 22.14 8.27
N ALA A 4 -0.68 20.80 8.17
CA ALA A 4 0.26 19.95 8.90
C ALA A 4 1.71 20.23 8.51
N GLY A 5 1.99 20.52 7.24
CA GLY A 5 3.33 20.87 6.76
C GLY A 5 3.88 22.14 7.41
N THR A 6 3.01 23.15 7.61
CA THR A 6 3.41 24.40 8.28
C THR A 6 3.54 24.25 9.80
N GLU A 7 2.63 23.54 10.44
CA GLU A 7 2.64 23.36 11.90
C GLU A 7 3.71 22.37 12.38
N PHE A 8 3.92 21.26 11.65
CA PHE A 8 4.78 20.14 12.07
C PHE A 8 6.03 19.94 11.21
N LYS A 9 6.30 20.85 10.27
CA LYS A 9 7.45 20.76 9.35
C LYS A 9 7.53 19.44 8.59
N THR A 10 6.37 18.90 8.18
CA THR A 10 6.33 17.66 7.39
C THR A 10 6.79 17.92 5.96
N VAL A 11 7.41 16.94 5.33
CA VAL A 11 7.85 17.00 3.93
C VAL A 11 7.26 15.82 3.13
N PRO A 12 6.82 16.05 1.89
CA PRO A 12 6.20 14.99 1.08
C PRO A 12 7.06 13.74 0.91
N SER A 13 8.38 13.91 0.75
CA SER A 13 9.33 12.80 0.58
C SER A 13 9.48 11.91 1.83
N ARG A 14 8.90 12.30 2.96
CA ARG A 14 8.92 11.57 4.23
C ARG A 14 7.52 11.38 4.83
N THR A 15 6.49 11.63 4.02
CA THR A 15 5.09 11.49 4.43
C THR A 15 4.50 10.25 3.75
N PHE A 16 3.88 9.38 4.54
CA PHE A 16 3.26 8.15 4.07
C PHE A 16 1.78 8.14 4.43
N ALA A 17 0.95 7.54 3.58
CA ALA A 17 -0.46 7.34 3.85
C ALA A 17 -0.72 5.87 4.16
N MET A 18 -1.37 5.59 5.29
CA MET A 18 -1.87 4.26 5.61
C MET A 18 -3.35 4.32 6.00
N GLY A 19 -4.06 3.23 5.78
CA GLY A 19 -5.46 3.15 6.18
C GLY A 19 -6.03 1.76 6.03
N HIS A 20 -7.02 1.47 6.87
CA HIS A 20 -7.71 0.18 6.90
C HIS A 20 -9.14 0.32 6.37
N SER A 21 -9.62 -0.66 5.60
CA SER A 21 -10.98 -0.71 5.07
C SER A 21 -11.31 0.56 4.27
N ASN A 22 -12.27 1.38 4.69
CA ASN A 22 -12.56 2.68 4.07
C ASN A 22 -11.33 3.60 4.03
N GLY A 23 -10.49 3.57 5.08
CA GLY A 23 -9.20 4.28 5.10
C GLY A 23 -8.21 3.75 4.07
N GLY A 24 -8.21 2.44 3.80
CA GLY A 24 -7.44 1.83 2.73
C GLY A 24 -7.93 2.27 1.34
N GLY A 25 -9.24 2.33 1.15
CA GLY A 25 -9.85 2.91 -0.05
C GLY A 25 -9.46 4.38 -0.24
N PHE A 26 -9.38 5.13 0.86
CA PHE A 26 -8.92 6.51 0.84
C PHE A 26 -7.42 6.64 0.49
N CYS A 27 -6.57 5.69 0.89
CA CYS A 27 -5.18 5.63 0.43
C CYS A 27 -5.09 5.52 -1.09
N TYR A 28 -5.90 4.69 -1.73
CA TYR A 28 -5.97 4.59 -3.18
C TYR A 28 -6.47 5.89 -3.84
N ALA A 29 -7.43 6.56 -3.23
CA ALA A 29 -7.89 7.88 -3.70
C ALA A 29 -6.77 8.94 -3.59
N LEU A 30 -6.04 8.98 -2.48
CA LEU A 30 -4.88 9.88 -2.31
C LEU A 30 -3.79 9.59 -3.34
N TRP A 31 -3.51 8.32 -3.61
CA TRP A 31 -2.59 7.94 -4.67
C TRP A 31 -3.00 8.49 -6.04
N ARG A 32 -4.28 8.46 -6.36
CA ARG A 32 -4.80 8.98 -7.64
C ARG A 32 -4.79 10.51 -7.70
N PHE A 33 -5.22 11.17 -6.64
CA PHE A 33 -5.53 12.61 -6.69
C PHE A 33 -4.46 13.50 -6.05
N ARG A 34 -3.62 12.95 -5.17
CA ARG A 34 -2.57 13.69 -4.45
C ARG A 34 -1.25 12.90 -4.34
N PRO A 35 -0.76 12.30 -5.43
CA PRO A 35 0.42 11.41 -5.38
C PRO A 35 1.68 12.13 -4.90
N ASP A 36 1.82 13.41 -5.19
CA ASP A 36 3.02 14.19 -4.85
C ASP A 36 3.10 14.57 -3.37
N ALA A 37 1.99 14.41 -2.63
CA ALA A 37 1.97 14.68 -1.19
C ALA A 37 2.54 13.53 -0.35
N PHE A 38 2.81 12.37 -0.95
CA PHE A 38 3.22 11.15 -0.23
C PHE A 38 4.39 10.46 -0.91
N ALA A 39 5.30 9.94 -0.09
CA ALA A 39 6.42 9.09 -0.52
C ALA A 39 5.98 7.64 -0.81
N GLY A 40 4.90 7.17 -0.19
CA GLY A 40 4.36 5.83 -0.37
C GLY A 40 3.03 5.62 0.34
N PHE A 41 2.42 4.48 0.10
CA PHE A 41 1.05 4.16 0.54
C PHE A 41 0.96 2.76 1.15
N ALA A 42 0.13 2.59 2.17
CA ALA A 42 -0.16 1.30 2.78
C ALA A 42 -1.67 1.08 2.98
N PRO A 43 -2.40 0.73 1.92
CA PRO A 43 -3.79 0.31 2.05
C PRO A 43 -3.89 -1.08 2.68
N THR A 44 -4.81 -1.27 3.63
CA THR A 44 -5.10 -2.56 4.24
C THR A 44 -6.58 -2.90 4.13
N ALA A 45 -6.91 -4.16 3.86
CA ALA A 45 -8.27 -4.69 3.71
C ALA A 45 -9.14 -3.80 2.80
N ALA A 46 -8.62 -3.44 1.63
CA ALA A 46 -9.26 -2.50 0.72
C ALA A 46 -9.04 -2.87 -0.75
N LYS A 47 -9.92 -2.37 -1.59
CA LYS A 47 -9.81 -2.48 -3.04
C LYS A 47 -9.57 -1.11 -3.69
N GLY A 48 -8.71 -1.08 -4.70
CA GLY A 48 -8.32 0.13 -5.42
C GLY A 48 -8.60 0.10 -6.92
N SER A 49 -9.36 -0.88 -7.41
CA SER A 49 -9.57 -1.12 -8.83
C SER A 49 -10.13 0.06 -9.63
N ARG A 50 -10.84 0.98 -8.96
CA ARG A 50 -11.36 2.21 -9.58
C ARG A 50 -10.34 3.35 -9.69
N TYR A 51 -9.18 3.20 -9.08
CA TYR A 51 -8.16 4.25 -9.04
C TYR A 51 -6.94 3.83 -9.86
N ALA A 52 -6.35 4.77 -10.55
CA ALA A 52 -5.07 4.62 -11.22
C ALA A 52 -4.25 5.90 -11.01
N GLY A 53 -3.09 5.74 -10.40
CA GLY A 53 -2.13 6.81 -10.14
C GLY A 53 -0.78 6.50 -10.77
N PRO A 54 0.21 7.38 -10.58
CA PRO A 54 1.57 7.17 -11.06
C PRO A 54 2.25 6.04 -10.30
N VAL A 55 3.39 5.59 -10.80
CA VAL A 55 4.22 4.58 -10.13
C VAL A 55 4.71 5.14 -8.80
N LYS A 56 4.37 4.47 -7.71
CA LYS A 56 4.72 4.84 -6.33
C LYS A 56 5.00 3.58 -5.49
N PRO A 57 5.77 3.70 -4.40
CA PRO A 57 5.94 2.60 -3.45
C PRO A 57 4.64 2.25 -2.71
N PHE A 58 4.38 0.94 -2.57
CA PHE A 58 3.22 0.42 -1.84
C PHE A 58 3.59 -0.69 -0.87
N TYR A 59 2.96 -0.68 0.29
CA TYR A 59 2.87 -1.83 1.18
C TYR A 59 1.41 -2.23 1.35
N ILE A 60 0.99 -3.30 0.70
CA ILE A 60 -0.41 -3.73 0.66
C ILE A 60 -0.63 -4.84 1.67
N VAL A 61 -1.72 -4.78 2.44
CA VAL A 61 -2.12 -5.83 3.38
C VAL A 61 -3.48 -6.38 2.98
N ALA A 62 -3.55 -7.68 2.76
CA ALA A 62 -4.77 -8.39 2.40
C ALA A 62 -4.97 -9.63 3.28
N SER A 63 -6.22 -10.01 3.52
CA SER A 63 -6.60 -11.15 4.36
C SER A 63 -7.50 -12.12 3.59
N ARG A 64 -7.12 -13.42 3.56
CA ARG A 64 -7.78 -14.41 2.71
C ARG A 64 -9.23 -14.72 3.10
N ASN A 65 -9.59 -14.55 4.35
CA ASN A 65 -10.94 -14.79 4.85
C ASN A 65 -11.72 -13.49 5.11
N ASP A 66 -11.29 -12.38 4.50
CA ASP A 66 -12.06 -11.13 4.53
C ASP A 66 -13.34 -11.29 3.69
N THR A 67 -14.51 -11.13 4.35
CA THR A 67 -15.82 -11.21 3.75
C THR A 67 -16.50 -9.84 3.60
N ILE A 68 -15.94 -8.80 4.20
CA ILE A 68 -16.46 -7.42 4.12
C ILE A 68 -15.93 -6.75 2.85
N VAL A 69 -14.62 -6.81 2.64
CA VAL A 69 -13.98 -6.52 1.35
C VAL A 69 -13.40 -7.83 0.84
N PRO A 70 -14.12 -8.58 0.01
CA PRO A 70 -13.72 -9.92 -0.40
C PRO A 70 -12.26 -9.99 -0.88
N TYR A 71 -11.52 -11.00 -0.43
CA TYR A 71 -10.11 -11.16 -0.81
C TYR A 71 -9.91 -11.12 -2.33
N ALA A 72 -10.83 -11.72 -3.10
CA ALA A 72 -10.76 -11.70 -4.56
C ALA A 72 -10.75 -10.26 -5.15
N GLU A 73 -11.44 -9.31 -4.53
CA GLU A 73 -11.44 -7.91 -4.96
C GLU A 73 -10.14 -7.19 -4.55
N GLN A 74 -9.60 -7.52 -3.37
CA GLN A 74 -8.29 -7.03 -2.93
C GLN A 74 -7.19 -7.55 -3.86
N GLU A 75 -7.23 -8.86 -4.15
CA GLU A 75 -6.27 -9.52 -5.04
C GLU A 75 -6.34 -8.95 -6.47
N ALA A 76 -7.52 -8.76 -7.02
CA ALA A 76 -7.68 -8.14 -8.34
C ALA A 76 -7.05 -6.72 -8.37
N SER A 77 -7.19 -5.95 -7.29
CA SER A 77 -6.62 -4.61 -7.19
C SER A 77 -5.09 -4.64 -7.24
N PHE A 78 -4.44 -5.48 -6.41
CA PHE A 78 -2.97 -5.49 -6.41
C PHE A 78 -2.38 -6.20 -7.64
N LYS A 79 -3.05 -7.17 -8.24
CA LYS A 79 -2.63 -7.76 -9.51
C LYS A 79 -2.68 -6.74 -10.66
N ASP A 80 -3.71 -5.92 -10.72
CA ASP A 80 -3.80 -4.82 -11.69
C ASP A 80 -2.66 -3.80 -11.49
N MET A 81 -2.34 -3.44 -10.25
CA MET A 81 -1.22 -2.55 -9.94
C MET A 81 0.13 -3.15 -10.33
N ILE A 82 0.36 -4.44 -10.05
CA ILE A 82 1.57 -5.16 -10.47
C ILE A 82 1.76 -5.04 -11.98
N ALA A 83 0.70 -5.29 -12.75
CA ALA A 83 0.75 -5.20 -14.21
C ALA A 83 1.01 -3.77 -14.69
N ARG A 84 0.26 -2.78 -14.20
CA ARG A 84 0.39 -1.38 -14.62
C ARG A 84 1.73 -0.77 -14.27
N MET A 85 2.26 -1.07 -13.10
CA MET A 85 3.54 -0.55 -12.62
C MET A 85 4.74 -1.37 -13.12
N LYS A 86 4.50 -2.44 -13.91
CA LYS A 86 5.54 -3.36 -14.41
C LYS A 86 6.38 -3.95 -13.28
N MET A 87 5.72 -4.35 -12.20
CA MET A 87 6.36 -4.94 -11.05
C MET A 87 6.76 -6.39 -11.33
N GLU A 88 7.98 -6.74 -10.98
CA GLU A 88 8.54 -8.09 -11.04
C GLU A 88 8.72 -8.64 -9.62
N GLU A 89 8.31 -9.87 -9.40
CA GLU A 89 8.53 -10.55 -8.11
C GLU A 89 10.02 -10.76 -7.85
N LYS A 90 10.46 -10.41 -6.66
CA LYS A 90 11.87 -10.53 -6.22
C LYS A 90 12.07 -11.59 -5.16
N GLY A 91 11.01 -12.10 -4.56
CA GLY A 91 11.04 -13.15 -3.56
C GLY A 91 9.95 -13.01 -2.51
N THR A 92 9.85 -14.05 -1.66
CA THR A 92 8.89 -14.10 -0.56
C THR A 92 9.62 -14.33 0.75
N LYS A 93 9.27 -13.57 1.78
CA LYS A 93 9.76 -13.70 3.14
C LYS A 93 8.58 -13.77 4.10
N GLY A 94 8.31 -14.95 4.63
CA GLY A 94 7.12 -15.18 5.46
C GLY A 94 5.84 -14.91 4.67
N ARG A 95 5.03 -13.98 5.16
CA ARG A 95 3.77 -13.56 4.52
C ARG A 95 3.92 -12.40 3.53
N ILE A 96 5.13 -11.92 3.32
CA ILE A 96 5.44 -10.76 2.47
C ILE A 96 6.04 -11.25 1.17
N THR A 97 5.41 -10.92 0.05
CA THR A 97 6.00 -11.04 -1.28
C THR A 97 6.51 -9.67 -1.73
N GLN A 98 7.74 -9.64 -2.17
CA GLN A 98 8.46 -8.43 -2.56
C GLN A 98 8.48 -8.28 -4.08
N TYR A 99 8.24 -7.08 -4.55
CA TYR A 99 8.25 -6.70 -5.96
C TYR A 99 9.09 -5.43 -6.16
N ALA A 100 9.68 -5.30 -7.34
CA ALA A 100 10.28 -4.07 -7.80
C ALA A 100 10.06 -3.90 -9.30
N ASN A 101 9.90 -2.68 -9.77
CA ASN A 101 9.87 -2.38 -11.19
C ASN A 101 11.30 -2.12 -11.73
N PRO A 102 11.49 -1.99 -13.06
CA PRO A 102 12.81 -1.71 -13.65
C PRO A 102 13.48 -0.42 -13.14
N ASP A 103 12.70 0.57 -12.67
CA ASP A 103 13.21 1.84 -12.13
C ASP A 103 13.52 1.76 -10.61
N GLY A 104 13.38 0.56 -10.00
CA GLY A 104 13.68 0.32 -8.60
C GLY A 104 12.57 0.74 -7.63
N VAL A 105 11.39 1.11 -8.12
CA VAL A 105 10.23 1.38 -7.24
C VAL A 105 9.73 0.06 -6.67
N ARG A 106 9.51 0.03 -5.35
CA ARG A 106 9.21 -1.20 -4.60
C ARG A 106 7.75 -1.30 -4.22
N MET A 107 7.28 -2.55 -4.19
CA MET A 107 5.99 -2.93 -3.64
C MET A 107 6.18 -4.17 -2.77
N GLU A 108 5.54 -4.19 -1.61
CA GLU A 108 5.45 -5.37 -0.76
C GLU A 108 3.99 -5.70 -0.51
N ILE A 109 3.64 -6.98 -0.57
CA ILE A 109 2.28 -7.46 -0.33
C ILE A 109 2.32 -8.47 0.80
N TYR A 110 1.69 -8.12 1.93
CA TYR A 110 1.48 -9.00 3.07
C TYR A 110 0.11 -9.67 2.93
N ILE A 111 0.08 -11.00 2.98
CA ILE A 111 -1.17 -11.77 2.92
C ILE A 111 -1.22 -12.72 4.11
N ASP A 112 -2.30 -12.65 4.88
CA ASP A 112 -2.57 -13.58 5.97
C ASP A 112 -3.86 -14.39 5.77
N GLY A 113 -4.16 -15.28 6.73
CA GLY A 113 -5.41 -16.02 6.79
C GLY A 113 -6.48 -15.34 7.63
N GLY A 114 -6.33 -14.06 7.95
CA GLY A 114 -7.25 -13.29 8.78
C GLY A 114 -8.55 -12.92 8.07
N THR A 115 -9.42 -12.27 8.83
CA THR A 115 -10.69 -11.70 8.36
C THR A 115 -10.53 -10.21 8.04
N HIS A 116 -11.63 -9.44 8.13
CA HIS A 116 -11.59 -7.97 7.93
C HIS A 116 -10.88 -7.19 9.05
N ALA A 117 -10.48 -7.83 10.12
CA ALA A 117 -9.75 -7.17 11.20
C ALA A 117 -8.37 -6.69 10.75
N PHE A 118 -7.90 -5.59 11.32
CA PHE A 118 -6.56 -5.09 11.02
C PHE A 118 -5.47 -6.10 11.41
N ALA A 119 -4.66 -6.50 10.46
CA ALA A 119 -3.59 -7.48 10.63
C ALA A 119 -2.40 -6.85 11.38
N LYS A 120 -2.41 -6.88 12.72
CA LYS A 120 -1.38 -6.24 13.57
C LYS A 120 0.03 -6.74 13.26
N ASP A 121 0.17 -8.02 12.89
CA ASP A 121 1.46 -8.62 12.56
C ASP A 121 2.08 -8.07 11.25
N SER A 122 1.32 -7.34 10.45
CA SER A 122 1.83 -6.65 9.26
C SER A 122 2.62 -5.37 9.59
N VAL A 123 2.41 -4.80 10.78
CA VAL A 123 2.94 -3.48 11.16
C VAL A 123 4.47 -3.42 11.15
N PRO A 124 5.21 -4.39 11.72
CA PRO A 124 6.67 -4.34 11.67
C PRO A 124 7.22 -4.29 10.24
N GLY A 125 6.65 -5.07 9.32
CA GLY A 125 7.02 -5.06 7.91
C GLY A 125 6.68 -3.72 7.24
N MET A 126 5.51 -3.16 7.50
CA MET A 126 5.10 -1.85 6.99
C MET A 126 6.06 -0.73 7.43
N VAL A 127 6.43 -0.71 8.71
CA VAL A 127 7.38 0.27 9.26
C VAL A 127 8.76 0.09 8.63
N ALA A 128 9.24 -1.15 8.52
CA ALA A 128 10.51 -1.44 7.88
C ALA A 128 10.53 -1.00 6.40
N PHE A 129 9.44 -1.27 5.68
CA PHE A 129 9.26 -0.84 4.30
C PHE A 129 9.35 0.69 4.16
N PHE A 130 8.58 1.44 4.95
CA PHE A 130 8.60 2.90 4.91
C PHE A 130 9.95 3.48 5.28
N ARG A 131 10.62 2.93 6.31
CA ARG A 131 11.99 3.35 6.68
C ARG A 131 13.00 3.13 5.56
N SER A 132 12.83 2.08 4.77
CA SER A 132 13.72 1.77 3.63
C SER A 132 13.57 2.73 2.45
N LEU A 133 12.54 3.58 2.46
CA LEU A 133 12.30 4.61 1.44
C LEU A 133 12.87 5.99 1.83
N LEU A 134 13.38 6.13 3.06
CA LEU A 134 13.99 7.36 3.57
C LEU A 134 15.48 7.42 3.26
#